data_a7400ba263309e29e557e8b0ea463703
#
_entry.id   a7400ba263309e29e557e8b0ea463703
#
_cell.length_a   1.000
_cell.length_b   1.000
_cell.length_c   1.000
_cell.angle_alpha   90.00
_cell.angle_beta   90.00
_cell.angle_gamma   90.00
#
_symmetry.space_group_name_H-M   'P 1'
#
loop_
_entity.id
_entity.type
_entity.pdbx_description
1 polymer ?
#
loop_
_entity_poly.entity_id
_entity_poly.type
_entity_poly.pdbx_seq_one_letter_code
_entity_poly.pdbx_strand_id
1 'polypeptide(L)'
;NSQFLSINSINEKFPSEIKLKLIASINYGQYDVNNLEQYSFGNIKNIKYTFKKKDIKASLHECKMMKEKGYNVMMYPLAISEYSDSELIYLMNMCNELEVYSLHIVDSFGSMKSKNVIKYISMMKQYLDESIIIGFHSYNNMQLSFSNATILLEQVDREVILDCSVHGIGIGAGNLNTEIILEYLNENYQGQYNDRNILEINDQFIENIYADKPWGYSLPNYLAAKHQCNTDYAYYLSQKNNLTIDEIDDIFDMLDNEKKVDFDKEYIEQLYLSYFESKDSIIDDFNKVKNIFKGKNVIMICPGKTSETHYNKLASLNLEDYVLVSINFEYKLHPVDYLFVGNSRRMKEIRKDLYKKVIASSNVPSGNVFAKINYSSLLNKTEYVKDNSGLMFLKLLSMCDVNSVKIIGMDGYLHK
;
A
#
# COMPACT_ATOMS: atom_id res chain seq x y z
N ASN A 1 13.05 5.99 7.24
CA ASN A 1 14.24 5.66 6.45
C ASN A 1 15.26 6.79 6.59
N SER A 2 16.37 6.50 7.26
CA SER A 2 17.50 7.44 7.33
C SER A 2 18.30 7.31 6.04
N GLN A 3 18.39 8.38 5.26
CA GLN A 3 19.27 8.44 4.11
C GLN A 3 20.62 9.04 4.54
N PHE A 4 21.70 8.37 4.21
CA PHE A 4 23.06 8.80 4.51
C PHE A 4 23.81 9.07 3.21
N LEU A 5 24.68 10.08 3.23
CA LEU A 5 25.46 10.47 2.06
C LEU A 5 26.72 9.60 1.87
N SER A 6 27.19 8.93 2.94
CA SER A 6 28.36 8.06 2.91
C SER A 6 28.32 7.01 4.02
N ILE A 7 29.13 5.97 3.91
CA ILE A 7 29.30 4.97 4.98
C ILE A 7 29.90 5.60 6.24
N ASN A 8 30.79 6.57 6.10
CA ASN A 8 31.35 7.29 7.25
C ASN A 8 30.26 8.02 8.04
N SER A 9 29.30 8.66 7.38
CA SER A 9 28.19 9.30 8.06
C SER A 9 27.26 8.32 8.79
N ILE A 10 27.22 7.06 8.40
CA ILE A 10 26.54 6.00 9.16
C ILE A 10 27.39 5.63 10.39
N ASN A 11 28.68 5.39 10.20
CA ASN A 11 29.59 5.00 11.29
C ASN A 11 29.62 6.05 12.43
N GLU A 12 29.52 7.35 12.11
CA GLU A 12 29.47 8.43 13.11
C GLU A 12 28.20 8.38 13.98
N LYS A 13 27.13 7.74 13.53
CA LYS A 13 25.87 7.61 14.29
C LYS A 13 25.86 6.44 15.26
N PHE A 14 26.80 5.51 15.11
CA PHE A 14 26.85 4.32 15.96
C PHE A 14 28.09 4.34 16.85
N PRO A 15 27.98 3.92 18.12
CA PRO A 15 29.13 3.79 19.01
C PRO A 15 30.18 2.85 18.42
N SER A 16 31.47 3.18 18.57
CA SER A 16 32.59 2.38 18.08
C SER A 16 32.67 0.96 18.68
N GLU A 17 31.99 0.73 19.80
CA GLU A 17 32.01 -0.54 20.55
C GLU A 17 30.87 -1.49 20.16
N ILE A 18 30.07 -1.17 19.11
CA ILE A 18 29.00 -2.06 18.68
C ILE A 18 29.57 -3.40 18.20
N LYS A 19 29.19 -4.48 18.87
CA LYS A 19 29.54 -5.86 18.48
C LYS A 19 28.70 -6.39 17.31
N LEU A 20 27.70 -5.64 16.84
CA LEU A 20 26.82 -6.03 15.75
C LEU A 20 27.50 -5.76 14.39
N LYS A 21 27.32 -6.69 13.47
CA LYS A 21 27.69 -6.48 12.06
C LYS A 21 26.63 -5.57 11.43
N LEU A 22 27.01 -4.33 11.10
CA LEU A 22 26.13 -3.41 10.40
C LEU A 22 26.15 -3.67 8.89
N ILE A 23 25.00 -3.45 8.23
CA ILE A 23 24.82 -3.59 6.80
C ILE A 23 24.31 -2.26 6.26
N ALA A 24 25.01 -1.68 5.27
CA ALA A 24 24.48 -0.54 4.51
C ALA A 24 23.58 -1.06 3.38
N SER A 25 22.49 -0.35 3.11
CA SER A 25 21.60 -0.69 1.99
C SER A 25 21.77 0.33 0.87
N ILE A 26 22.02 -0.16 -0.33
CA ILE A 26 22.12 0.63 -1.57
C ILE A 26 21.11 0.07 -2.56
N ASN A 27 20.28 0.96 -3.13
CA ASN A 27 19.42 0.62 -4.24
C ASN A 27 20.05 1.14 -5.54
N TYR A 28 20.10 0.31 -6.56
CA TYR A 28 20.57 0.70 -7.89
C TYR A 28 19.87 1.99 -8.36
N GLY A 29 20.66 2.95 -8.83
CA GLY A 29 20.18 4.25 -9.32
C GLY A 29 19.84 5.28 -8.24
N GLN A 30 19.98 4.96 -6.95
CA GLN A 30 19.76 5.91 -5.84
C GLN A 30 21.05 6.42 -5.20
N TYR A 31 22.15 5.72 -5.42
CA TYR A 31 23.47 6.09 -4.92
C TYR A 31 24.52 5.81 -6.00
N ASP A 32 25.39 6.77 -6.26
CA ASP A 32 26.52 6.59 -7.18
C ASP A 32 27.65 5.82 -6.51
N VAL A 33 27.84 4.56 -6.91
CA VAL A 33 28.87 3.65 -6.38
C VAL A 33 30.30 4.18 -6.60
N ASN A 34 30.53 5.12 -7.54
CA ASN A 34 31.83 5.77 -7.69
C ASN A 34 32.20 6.55 -6.44
N ASN A 35 31.21 7.14 -5.73
CA ASN A 35 31.41 7.91 -4.50
C ASN A 35 31.61 7.01 -3.26
N LEU A 36 31.46 5.68 -3.41
CA LEU A 36 31.72 4.75 -2.30
C LEU A 36 33.21 4.73 -1.99
N GLU A 37 33.56 4.98 -0.75
CA GLU A 37 34.95 4.97 -0.29
C GLU A 37 35.51 3.54 -0.27
N GLN A 38 36.86 3.41 -0.33
CA GLN A 38 37.53 2.13 -0.12
C GLN A 38 37.26 1.64 1.30
N TYR A 39 36.93 0.36 1.48
CA TYR A 39 36.73 -0.21 2.81
C TYR A 39 38.00 -0.09 3.66
N SER A 40 37.90 0.53 4.82
CA SER A 40 39.00 0.79 5.75
C SER A 40 38.69 0.31 7.16
N PHE A 41 38.44 -1.01 7.32
CA PHE A 41 38.22 -1.69 8.63
C PHE A 41 37.15 -1.07 9.55
N GLY A 42 36.14 -0.41 8.99
CA GLY A 42 34.97 0.08 9.72
C GLY A 42 33.95 -1.02 10.06
N ASN A 43 32.91 -0.64 10.82
CA ASN A 43 31.86 -1.58 11.25
C ASN A 43 30.97 -2.08 10.10
N ILE A 44 30.97 -1.39 8.95
CA ILE A 44 30.14 -1.72 7.80
C ILE A 44 31.01 -2.29 6.68
N LYS A 45 31.07 -3.61 6.60
CA LYS A 45 31.72 -4.33 5.51
C LYS A 45 30.71 -4.87 4.51
N ASN A 46 29.48 -5.09 4.93
CA ASN A 46 28.45 -5.74 4.12
C ASN A 46 27.52 -4.68 3.51
N ILE A 47 27.25 -4.82 2.22
CA ILE A 47 26.31 -3.97 1.47
C ILE A 47 25.16 -4.83 0.98
N LYS A 48 23.94 -4.51 1.41
CA LYS A 48 22.69 -4.99 0.81
C LYS A 48 22.46 -4.20 -0.47
N TYR A 49 22.58 -4.86 -1.61
CA TYR A 49 22.45 -4.21 -2.91
C TYR A 49 21.21 -4.68 -3.65
N THR A 50 20.28 -3.76 -3.83
CA THR A 50 18.93 -4.03 -4.36
C THR A 50 18.80 -3.49 -5.77
N PHE A 51 18.31 -4.31 -6.69
CA PHE A 51 18.15 -3.96 -8.11
C PHE A 51 16.95 -4.66 -8.75
N LYS A 52 16.53 -4.16 -9.91
CA LYS A 52 15.42 -4.71 -10.69
C LYS A 52 15.93 -5.54 -11.86
N LYS A 53 15.08 -6.41 -12.37
CA LYS A 53 15.33 -7.26 -13.55
C LYS A 53 15.94 -6.49 -14.73
N LYS A 54 15.38 -5.34 -15.09
CA LYS A 54 15.85 -4.51 -16.22
C LYS A 54 17.30 -4.00 -16.05
N ASP A 55 17.78 -3.94 -14.82
CA ASP A 55 19.05 -3.33 -14.44
C ASP A 55 20.16 -4.37 -14.18
N ILE A 56 19.92 -5.68 -14.41
CA ILE A 56 20.84 -6.79 -14.05
C ILE A 56 22.28 -6.49 -14.49
N LYS A 57 22.50 -6.14 -15.78
CA LYS A 57 23.86 -5.96 -16.31
C LYS A 57 24.62 -4.80 -15.65
N ALA A 58 23.92 -3.68 -15.47
CA ALA A 58 24.49 -2.50 -14.84
C ALA A 58 24.74 -2.75 -13.34
N SER A 59 23.83 -3.46 -12.68
CA SER A 59 23.97 -3.83 -11.26
C SER A 59 25.12 -4.80 -11.02
N LEU A 60 25.38 -5.74 -11.92
CA LEU A 60 26.56 -6.61 -11.86
C LEU A 60 27.87 -5.82 -12.02
N HIS A 61 27.88 -4.80 -12.87
CA HIS A 61 29.03 -3.89 -12.99
C HIS A 61 29.28 -3.12 -11.68
N GLU A 62 28.25 -2.53 -11.08
CA GLU A 62 28.37 -1.84 -9.79
C GLU A 62 28.74 -2.80 -8.65
N CYS A 63 28.23 -4.04 -8.67
CA CYS A 63 28.63 -5.08 -7.73
C CYS A 63 30.14 -5.32 -7.79
N LYS A 64 30.71 -5.45 -9.01
CA LYS A 64 32.16 -5.59 -9.20
C LYS A 64 32.93 -4.41 -8.60
N MET A 65 32.48 -3.19 -8.86
CA MET A 65 33.10 -1.98 -8.28
C MET A 65 33.09 -1.98 -6.75
N MET A 66 31.98 -2.37 -6.12
CA MET A 66 31.87 -2.48 -4.66
C MET A 66 32.82 -3.56 -4.12
N LYS A 67 32.93 -4.70 -4.79
CA LYS A 67 33.87 -5.78 -4.44
C LYS A 67 35.32 -5.30 -4.56
N GLU A 68 35.71 -4.60 -5.63
CA GLU A 68 37.04 -4.03 -5.84
C GLU A 68 37.38 -2.99 -4.74
N LYS A 69 36.37 -2.33 -4.19
CA LYS A 69 36.53 -1.45 -3.02
C LYS A 69 36.58 -2.19 -1.66
N GLY A 70 36.53 -3.53 -1.67
CA GLY A 70 36.74 -4.38 -0.49
C GLY A 70 35.47 -4.72 0.30
N TYR A 71 34.29 -4.42 -0.22
CA TYR A 71 33.01 -4.74 0.43
C TYR A 71 32.52 -6.16 0.10
N ASN A 72 31.80 -6.73 1.04
CA ASN A 72 30.98 -7.91 0.80
C ASN A 72 29.62 -7.47 0.22
N VAL A 73 29.26 -7.94 -0.95
CA VAL A 73 28.03 -7.55 -1.62
C VAL A 73 26.99 -8.67 -1.48
N MET A 74 25.84 -8.30 -0.94
CA MET A 74 24.67 -9.15 -0.80
C MET A 74 23.66 -8.75 -1.89
N MET A 75 23.38 -9.64 -2.85
CA MET A 75 22.57 -9.35 -4.04
C MET A 75 21.09 -9.57 -3.79
N TYR A 76 20.27 -8.56 -4.02
CA TYR A 76 18.83 -8.57 -3.83
C TYR A 76 18.07 -8.25 -5.13
N PRO A 77 17.86 -9.25 -6.01
CA PRO A 77 17.05 -9.09 -7.21
C PRO A 77 15.58 -8.91 -6.83
N LEU A 78 15.03 -7.69 -6.97
CA LEU A 78 13.63 -7.41 -6.66
C LEU A 78 12.69 -8.17 -7.59
N ALA A 79 11.53 -8.57 -7.06
CA ALA A 79 10.50 -9.29 -7.78
C ALA A 79 11.06 -10.50 -8.55
N ILE A 80 11.73 -11.40 -7.83
CA ILE A 80 12.41 -12.58 -8.44
C ILE A 80 11.44 -13.42 -9.28
N SER A 81 10.13 -13.36 -9.00
CA SER A 81 9.09 -14.02 -9.79
C SER A 81 8.96 -13.53 -11.23
N GLU A 82 9.45 -12.32 -11.53
CA GLU A 82 9.43 -11.73 -12.87
C GLU A 82 10.59 -12.20 -13.76
N TYR A 83 11.58 -12.88 -13.18
CA TYR A 83 12.72 -13.37 -13.93
C TYR A 83 12.41 -14.72 -14.57
N SER A 84 12.81 -14.91 -15.82
CA SER A 84 12.84 -16.22 -16.44
C SER A 84 13.94 -17.10 -15.83
N ASP A 85 13.81 -18.42 -15.99
CA ASP A 85 14.82 -19.36 -15.47
C ASP A 85 16.20 -19.10 -16.08
N SER A 86 16.27 -18.73 -17.36
CA SER A 86 17.54 -18.38 -18.03
C SER A 86 18.18 -17.10 -17.48
N GLU A 87 17.38 -16.09 -17.12
CA GLU A 87 17.89 -14.88 -16.50
C GLU A 87 18.39 -15.13 -15.07
N LEU A 88 17.72 -16.01 -14.32
CA LEU A 88 18.18 -16.41 -12.99
C LEU A 88 19.47 -17.23 -13.05
N ILE A 89 19.57 -18.17 -13.97
CA ILE A 89 20.81 -18.94 -14.18
C ILE A 89 21.97 -18.00 -14.57
N TYR A 90 21.71 -17.05 -15.48
CA TYR A 90 22.71 -16.04 -15.83
C TYR A 90 23.15 -15.24 -14.60
N LEU A 91 22.20 -14.75 -13.78
CA LEU A 91 22.51 -14.02 -12.56
C LEU A 91 23.33 -14.85 -11.58
N MET A 92 22.98 -16.13 -11.35
CA MET A 92 23.72 -17.04 -10.47
C MET A 92 25.15 -17.25 -10.96
N ASN A 93 25.36 -17.49 -12.26
CA ASN A 93 26.70 -17.65 -12.84
C ASN A 93 27.54 -16.38 -12.65
N MET A 94 26.95 -15.20 -12.86
CA MET A 94 27.64 -13.93 -12.63
C MET A 94 27.93 -13.68 -11.15
N CYS A 95 27.06 -14.11 -10.25
CA CYS A 95 27.30 -14.08 -8.80
C CYS A 95 28.49 -14.98 -8.41
N ASN A 96 28.63 -16.16 -9.04
CA ASN A 96 29.78 -17.06 -8.86
C ASN A 96 31.06 -16.38 -9.33
N GLU A 97 31.08 -15.83 -10.56
CA GLU A 97 32.27 -15.15 -11.12
C GLU A 97 32.70 -13.94 -10.26
N LEU A 98 31.76 -13.23 -9.68
CA LEU A 98 32.00 -12.09 -8.80
C LEU A 98 32.25 -12.50 -7.35
N GLU A 99 32.12 -13.78 -7.00
CA GLU A 99 32.24 -14.29 -5.63
C GLU A 99 31.44 -13.41 -4.63
N VAL A 100 30.15 -13.16 -4.92
CA VAL A 100 29.31 -12.32 -4.05
C VAL A 100 29.15 -12.97 -2.67
N TYR A 101 28.84 -12.18 -1.66
CA TYR A 101 28.66 -12.69 -0.29
C TYR A 101 27.41 -13.55 -0.15
N SER A 102 26.30 -13.08 -0.74
CA SER A 102 25.04 -13.81 -0.75
C SER A 102 24.17 -13.44 -1.95
N LEU A 103 23.28 -14.35 -2.34
CA LEU A 103 22.19 -14.10 -3.28
C LEU A 103 20.85 -14.40 -2.60
N HIS A 104 19.92 -13.45 -2.63
CA HIS A 104 18.66 -13.56 -1.92
C HIS A 104 17.49 -13.93 -2.85
N ILE A 105 16.62 -14.81 -2.37
CA ILE A 105 15.26 -14.99 -2.90
C ILE A 105 14.43 -13.85 -2.36
N VAL A 106 13.97 -12.92 -3.24
CA VAL A 106 13.23 -11.73 -2.82
C VAL A 106 11.77 -11.82 -3.26
N ASP A 107 10.89 -12.11 -2.30
CA ASP A 107 9.43 -12.08 -2.50
C ASP A 107 8.89 -10.65 -2.31
N SER A 108 9.08 -9.82 -3.34
CA SER A 108 8.70 -8.39 -3.29
C SER A 108 7.20 -8.15 -3.20
N PHE A 109 6.39 -9.14 -3.55
CA PHE A 109 4.93 -9.01 -3.51
C PHE A 109 4.30 -9.71 -2.30
N GLY A 110 5.10 -10.48 -1.53
CA GLY A 110 4.58 -11.30 -0.43
C GLY A 110 3.56 -12.34 -0.89
N SER A 111 3.71 -12.83 -2.12
CA SER A 111 2.77 -13.73 -2.80
C SER A 111 3.34 -15.12 -3.08
N MET A 112 4.62 -15.32 -2.82
CA MET A 112 5.35 -16.54 -3.14
C MET A 112 4.80 -17.72 -2.31
N LYS A 113 4.48 -18.80 -3.01
CA LYS A 113 4.00 -20.04 -2.37
C LYS A 113 5.14 -21.04 -2.25
N SER A 114 4.99 -22.03 -1.38
CA SER A 114 6.01 -23.06 -1.09
C SER A 114 6.66 -23.66 -2.34
N LYS A 115 5.85 -23.99 -3.36
CA LYS A 115 6.37 -24.54 -4.63
C LYS A 115 7.34 -23.60 -5.35
N ASN A 116 7.15 -22.28 -5.24
CA ASN A 116 8.03 -21.29 -5.84
C ASN A 116 9.34 -21.21 -5.05
N VAL A 117 9.26 -21.17 -3.72
CA VAL A 117 10.45 -21.18 -2.85
C VAL A 117 11.30 -22.40 -3.12
N ILE A 118 10.71 -23.61 -3.14
CA ILE A 118 11.39 -24.87 -3.43
C ILE A 118 12.05 -24.83 -4.81
N LYS A 119 11.37 -24.27 -5.83
CA LYS A 119 11.95 -24.09 -7.17
C LYS A 119 13.22 -23.24 -7.13
N TYR A 120 13.17 -22.06 -6.50
CA TYR A 120 14.34 -21.17 -6.43
C TYR A 120 15.47 -21.77 -5.60
N ILE A 121 15.17 -22.43 -4.48
CA ILE A 121 16.17 -23.17 -3.71
C ILE A 121 16.85 -24.24 -4.58
N SER A 122 16.07 -25.03 -5.33
CA SER A 122 16.61 -26.08 -6.20
C SER A 122 17.52 -25.50 -7.29
N MET A 123 17.14 -24.36 -7.89
CA MET A 123 17.97 -23.66 -8.85
C MET A 123 19.28 -23.14 -8.22
N MET A 124 19.20 -22.54 -7.00
CA MET A 124 20.38 -22.07 -6.30
C MET A 124 21.30 -23.21 -5.86
N LYS A 125 20.76 -24.34 -5.44
CA LYS A 125 21.57 -25.54 -5.14
C LYS A 125 22.29 -26.10 -6.38
N GLN A 126 21.71 -25.95 -7.55
CA GLN A 126 22.26 -26.46 -8.80
C GLN A 126 23.28 -25.51 -9.45
N TYR A 127 23.07 -24.20 -9.38
CA TYR A 127 23.81 -23.23 -10.19
C TYR A 127 24.65 -22.25 -9.39
N LEU A 128 24.45 -22.14 -8.08
CA LEU A 128 25.16 -21.20 -7.22
C LEU A 128 26.23 -21.91 -6.40
N ASP A 129 27.46 -21.39 -6.42
CA ASP A 129 28.57 -21.94 -5.66
C ASP A 129 28.24 -22.08 -4.18
N GLU A 130 28.73 -23.14 -3.53
CA GLU A 130 28.47 -23.46 -2.13
C GLU A 130 28.99 -22.39 -1.16
N SER A 131 30.02 -21.65 -1.55
CA SER A 131 30.58 -20.54 -0.77
C SER A 131 29.69 -19.33 -0.70
N ILE A 132 28.70 -19.20 -1.60
CA ILE A 132 27.76 -18.07 -1.61
C ILE A 132 26.54 -18.41 -0.76
N ILE A 133 26.25 -17.56 0.22
CA ILE A 133 25.13 -17.76 1.14
C ILE A 133 23.80 -17.54 0.41
N ILE A 134 22.84 -18.43 0.64
CA ILE A 134 21.47 -18.24 0.15
C ILE A 134 20.70 -17.40 1.16
N GLY A 135 20.11 -16.29 0.72
CA GLY A 135 19.28 -15.43 1.54
C GLY A 135 17.79 -15.50 1.19
N PHE A 136 16.96 -15.09 2.12
CA PHE A 136 15.52 -14.95 1.90
C PHE A 136 15.00 -13.63 2.48
N HIS A 137 14.33 -12.86 1.64
CA HIS A 137 13.63 -11.63 1.99
C HIS A 137 12.20 -11.70 1.51
N SER A 138 11.24 -11.59 2.42
CA SER A 138 9.83 -11.76 2.07
C SER A 138 8.96 -10.71 2.73
N TYR A 139 8.12 -10.06 1.92
CA TYR A 139 6.94 -9.39 2.43
C TYR A 139 5.87 -10.41 2.85
N ASN A 140 4.99 -10.03 3.78
CA ASN A 140 4.04 -10.93 4.42
C ASN A 140 2.57 -10.72 3.99
N ASN A 141 2.35 -10.22 2.76
CA ASN A 141 1.02 -9.82 2.29
C ASN A 141 0.01 -10.98 2.24
N MET A 142 0.47 -12.21 1.97
CA MET A 142 -0.34 -13.44 2.03
C MET A 142 -0.10 -14.27 3.31
N GLN A 143 0.59 -13.71 4.31
CA GLN A 143 0.92 -14.38 5.59
C GLN A 143 1.74 -15.67 5.40
N LEU A 144 2.62 -15.71 4.39
CA LEU A 144 3.42 -16.89 4.04
C LEU A 144 4.92 -16.73 4.38
N SER A 145 5.36 -15.57 4.87
CA SER A 145 6.79 -15.29 5.09
C SER A 145 7.43 -16.29 6.06
N PHE A 146 6.76 -16.63 7.17
CA PHE A 146 7.26 -17.59 8.14
C PHE A 146 7.38 -19.01 7.54
N SER A 147 6.30 -19.54 6.96
CA SER A 147 6.33 -20.88 6.35
C SER A 147 7.34 -21.00 5.21
N ASN A 148 7.53 -19.93 4.42
CA ASN A 148 8.52 -19.91 3.36
C ASN A 148 9.96 -19.86 3.91
N ALA A 149 10.19 -19.12 5.01
CA ALA A 149 11.48 -19.09 5.70
C ALA A 149 11.83 -20.45 6.30
N THR A 150 10.89 -21.17 6.91
CA THR A 150 11.12 -22.52 7.45
C THR A 150 11.44 -23.52 6.35
N ILE A 151 10.78 -23.42 5.17
CA ILE A 151 11.14 -24.26 4.01
C ILE A 151 12.59 -24.02 3.58
N LEU A 152 13.07 -22.78 3.57
CA LEU A 152 14.48 -22.51 3.24
C LEU A 152 15.41 -23.19 4.25
N LEU A 153 15.14 -23.06 5.55
CA LEU A 153 15.94 -23.66 6.61
C LEU A 153 15.98 -25.19 6.52
N GLU A 154 14.86 -25.81 6.16
CA GLU A 154 14.74 -27.29 6.04
C GLU A 154 15.38 -27.84 4.76
N GLN A 155 15.40 -27.05 3.68
CA GLN A 155 15.85 -27.53 2.37
C GLN A 155 17.31 -27.18 2.04
N VAL A 156 17.94 -26.29 2.81
CA VAL A 156 19.29 -25.79 2.53
C VAL A 156 20.28 -26.30 3.59
N ASP A 157 21.27 -27.07 3.15
CA ASP A 157 22.27 -27.72 4.04
C ASP A 157 23.53 -26.86 4.25
N ARG A 158 23.48 -25.56 3.95
CA ARG A 158 24.57 -24.58 4.14
C ARG A 158 24.07 -23.34 4.88
N GLU A 159 24.98 -22.41 5.20
CA GLU A 159 24.63 -21.15 5.85
C GLU A 159 23.55 -20.40 5.06
N VAL A 160 22.56 -19.85 5.77
CA VAL A 160 21.46 -19.06 5.20
C VAL A 160 21.32 -17.72 5.91
N ILE A 161 20.79 -16.73 5.20
CA ILE A 161 20.43 -15.43 5.76
C ILE A 161 18.92 -15.24 5.65
N LEU A 162 18.27 -14.96 6.77
CA LEU A 162 16.86 -14.60 6.82
C LEU A 162 16.70 -13.12 7.16
N ASP A 163 16.06 -12.36 6.27
CA ASP A 163 15.70 -10.99 6.56
C ASP A 163 14.39 -10.97 7.36
N CYS A 164 14.43 -10.41 8.55
CA CYS A 164 13.27 -10.26 9.41
C CYS A 164 13.27 -8.87 10.09
N SER A 165 12.17 -8.52 10.71
CA SER A 165 12.04 -7.27 11.45
C SER A 165 11.17 -7.46 12.69
N VAL A 166 11.44 -6.69 13.75
CA VAL A 166 10.67 -6.73 14.99
C VAL A 166 9.21 -6.37 14.68
N HIS A 167 8.27 -7.18 15.18
CA HIS A 167 6.83 -7.06 14.90
C HIS A 167 6.51 -7.06 13.40
N GLY A 168 7.41 -7.60 12.58
CA GLY A 168 7.26 -7.60 11.13
C GLY A 168 7.20 -6.21 10.49
N ILE A 169 7.74 -5.14 11.12
CA ILE A 169 7.68 -3.77 10.57
C ILE A 169 8.18 -3.72 9.14
N GLY A 170 7.35 -3.19 8.22
CA GLY A 170 7.67 -3.13 6.80
C GLY A 170 6.56 -2.51 5.97
N ILE A 171 6.72 -2.56 4.65
CA ILE A 171 5.74 -2.06 3.68
C ILE A 171 4.59 -3.09 3.57
N GLY A 172 3.38 -2.62 3.31
CA GLY A 172 2.20 -3.46 3.13
C GLY A 172 1.82 -4.22 4.41
N ALA A 173 1.79 -5.55 4.35
CA ALA A 173 1.55 -6.39 5.52
C ALA A 173 2.82 -6.63 6.37
N GLY A 174 3.93 -5.96 6.03
CA GLY A 174 5.20 -6.10 6.72
C GLY A 174 6.06 -7.23 6.20
N ASN A 175 7.08 -7.61 6.99
CA ASN A 175 8.08 -8.63 6.70
C ASN A 175 7.89 -9.88 7.58
N LEU A 176 8.83 -10.80 7.50
CA LEU A 176 8.97 -11.89 8.46
C LEU A 176 9.20 -11.34 9.87
N ASN A 177 8.43 -11.79 10.84
CA ASN A 177 8.55 -11.35 12.23
C ASN A 177 9.79 -11.96 12.91
N THR A 178 10.65 -11.10 13.46
CA THR A 178 11.89 -11.54 14.13
C THR A 178 11.59 -12.45 15.33
N GLU A 179 10.66 -12.09 16.18
CA GLU A 179 10.28 -12.84 17.36
C GLU A 179 9.83 -14.27 17.02
N ILE A 180 9.06 -14.43 15.94
CA ILE A 180 8.52 -15.74 15.55
C ILE A 180 9.63 -16.64 14.98
N ILE A 181 10.49 -16.09 14.11
CA ILE A 181 11.55 -16.91 13.51
C ILE A 181 12.66 -17.26 14.51
N LEU A 182 12.95 -16.40 15.49
CA LEU A 182 13.93 -16.69 16.54
C LEU A 182 13.45 -17.82 17.46
N GLU A 183 12.17 -17.84 17.83
CA GLU A 183 11.58 -18.96 18.58
C GLU A 183 11.75 -20.27 17.81
N TYR A 184 11.39 -20.30 16.53
CA TYR A 184 11.56 -21.48 15.69
C TYR A 184 13.02 -21.96 15.61
N LEU A 185 13.98 -21.02 15.46
CA LEU A 185 15.41 -21.33 15.42
C LEU A 185 15.91 -21.88 16.78
N ASN A 186 15.42 -21.36 17.90
CA ASN A 186 15.76 -21.85 19.23
C ASN A 186 15.26 -23.27 19.43
N GLU A 187 14.05 -23.59 19.00
CA GLU A 187 13.45 -24.92 19.18
C GLU A 187 14.07 -25.97 18.24
N ASN A 188 14.34 -25.63 16.98
CA ASN A 188 14.65 -26.63 15.95
C ASN A 188 16.13 -26.68 15.57
N TYR A 189 16.91 -25.61 15.84
CA TYR A 189 18.31 -25.50 15.41
C TYR A 189 19.27 -25.20 16.57
N GLN A 190 18.89 -25.47 17.81
CA GLN A 190 19.66 -25.19 19.03
C GLN A 190 20.13 -23.73 19.10
N GLY A 191 19.36 -22.81 18.54
CA GLY A 191 19.60 -21.37 18.65
C GLY A 191 19.65 -20.94 20.11
N GLN A 192 20.39 -19.87 20.39
CA GLN A 192 20.48 -19.27 21.73
C GLN A 192 20.12 -17.78 21.64
N TYR A 193 19.11 -17.48 20.85
CA TYR A 193 18.64 -16.11 20.67
C TYR A 193 17.79 -15.68 21.87
N ASN A 194 18.07 -14.49 22.40
CA ASN A 194 17.30 -13.92 23.50
C ASN A 194 16.17 -13.05 22.94
N ASP A 195 14.95 -13.54 23.01
CA ASP A 195 13.74 -12.88 22.55
C ASP A 195 13.31 -11.72 23.46
N ARG A 196 13.69 -11.70 24.75
CA ARG A 196 13.31 -10.63 25.69
C ARG A 196 13.71 -9.26 25.21
N ASN A 197 14.91 -9.12 24.65
CA ASN A 197 15.38 -7.83 24.11
C ASN A 197 14.52 -7.38 22.93
N ILE A 198 14.01 -8.31 22.12
CA ILE A 198 13.13 -8.02 20.98
C ILE A 198 11.76 -7.53 21.50
N LEU A 199 11.20 -8.20 22.52
CA LEU A 199 9.95 -7.79 23.14
C LEU A 199 10.07 -6.41 23.80
N GLU A 200 11.19 -6.14 24.48
CA GLU A 200 11.46 -4.82 25.06
C GLU A 200 11.56 -3.70 24.00
N ILE A 201 12.21 -3.96 22.85
CA ILE A 201 12.26 -3.01 21.73
C ILE A 201 10.86 -2.78 21.18
N ASN A 202 10.02 -3.82 21.11
CA ASN A 202 8.63 -3.67 20.69
C ASN A 202 7.90 -2.67 21.59
N ASP A 203 7.91 -2.91 22.91
CA ASP A 203 7.18 -2.11 23.88
C ASP A 203 7.67 -0.64 23.93
N GLN A 204 8.99 -0.45 23.84
CA GLN A 204 9.57 0.89 23.96
C GLN A 204 9.44 1.76 22.69
N PHE A 205 9.47 1.13 21.51
CA PHE A 205 9.61 1.88 20.25
C PHE A 205 8.57 1.49 19.20
N ILE A 206 8.38 0.17 18.95
CA ILE A 206 7.62 -0.31 17.79
C ILE A 206 6.13 -0.06 17.96
N GLU A 207 5.56 -0.26 19.15
CA GLU A 207 4.14 -0.02 19.42
C GLU A 207 3.71 1.42 19.11
N ASN A 208 4.55 2.40 19.43
CA ASN A 208 4.27 3.81 19.12
C ASN A 208 4.24 4.06 17.61
N ILE A 209 5.16 3.44 16.86
CA ILE A 209 5.22 3.55 15.40
C ILE A 209 3.99 2.84 14.79
N TYR A 210 3.64 1.68 15.31
CA TYR A 210 2.48 0.90 14.87
C TYR A 210 1.16 1.64 15.12
N ALA A 211 1.01 2.30 16.26
CA ALA A 211 -0.18 3.09 16.59
C ALA A 211 -0.38 4.28 15.64
N ASP A 212 0.70 4.90 15.17
CA ASP A 212 0.65 6.02 14.21
C ASP A 212 0.41 5.52 12.77
N LYS A 213 1.14 4.48 12.36
CA LYS A 213 1.06 3.91 11.00
C LYS A 213 1.04 2.38 11.06
N PRO A 214 -0.12 1.76 11.27
CA PRO A 214 -0.23 0.31 11.39
C PRO A 214 0.10 -0.40 10.06
N TRP A 215 0.79 -1.53 10.16
CA TRP A 215 1.01 -2.49 9.08
C TRP A 215 0.38 -3.83 9.46
N GLY A 216 0.39 -4.78 8.55
CA GLY A 216 -0.17 -6.10 8.77
C GLY A 216 -1.14 -6.51 7.67
N TYR A 217 -1.77 -7.65 7.86
CA TYR A 217 -2.72 -8.20 6.92
C TYR A 217 -3.90 -7.24 6.70
N SER A 218 -4.20 -6.99 5.44
CA SER A 218 -5.42 -6.31 5.02
C SER A 218 -5.87 -6.85 3.67
N LEU A 219 -7.18 -6.74 3.36
CA LEU A 219 -7.68 -7.18 2.05
C LEU A 219 -7.02 -6.42 0.88
N PRO A 220 -6.79 -5.10 0.94
CA PRO A 220 -6.05 -4.40 -0.11
C PRO A 220 -4.62 -4.94 -0.32
N ASN A 221 -3.87 -5.21 0.75
CA ASN A 221 -2.53 -5.81 0.65
C ASN A 221 -2.56 -7.23 0.06
N TYR A 222 -3.56 -8.02 0.46
CA TYR A 222 -3.81 -9.34 -0.14
C TYR A 222 -4.09 -9.23 -1.65
N LEU A 223 -4.91 -8.26 -2.07
CA LEU A 223 -5.19 -8.04 -3.49
C LEU A 223 -3.92 -7.60 -4.26
N ALA A 224 -3.11 -6.69 -3.70
CA ALA A 224 -1.83 -6.33 -4.31
C ALA A 224 -0.93 -7.57 -4.53
N ALA A 225 -0.85 -8.46 -3.53
CA ALA A 225 -0.11 -9.72 -3.66
C ALA A 225 -0.74 -10.67 -4.69
N LYS A 226 -2.07 -10.79 -4.72
CA LYS A 226 -2.82 -11.60 -5.71
C LYS A 226 -2.50 -11.18 -7.15
N HIS A 227 -2.45 -9.86 -7.40
CA HIS A 227 -2.14 -9.27 -8.70
C HIS A 227 -0.64 -9.08 -8.96
N GLN A 228 0.21 -9.47 -8.00
CA GLN A 228 1.65 -9.29 -8.05
C GLN A 228 2.05 -7.83 -8.39
N CYS A 229 1.47 -6.89 -7.64
CA CYS A 229 1.76 -5.47 -7.82
C CYS A 229 2.24 -4.82 -6.50
N ASN A 230 2.87 -3.65 -6.64
CA ASN A 230 3.35 -2.85 -5.53
C ASN A 230 2.22 -2.49 -4.56
N THR A 231 2.42 -2.73 -3.26
CA THR A 231 1.43 -2.49 -2.21
C THR A 231 1.06 -1.02 -2.02
N ASP A 232 1.89 -0.08 -2.51
CA ASP A 232 1.55 1.33 -2.50
C ASP A 232 0.32 1.65 -3.37
N TYR A 233 0.04 0.83 -4.40
CA TYR A 233 -1.22 0.90 -5.16
C TYR A 233 -2.43 0.59 -4.27
N ALA A 234 -2.32 -0.46 -3.42
CA ALA A 234 -3.37 -0.82 -2.47
C ALA A 234 -3.58 0.28 -1.42
N TYR A 235 -2.48 0.80 -0.89
CA TYR A 235 -2.54 1.92 0.05
C TYR A 235 -3.21 3.15 -0.58
N TYR A 236 -2.78 3.54 -1.80
CA TYR A 236 -3.34 4.69 -2.51
C TYR A 236 -4.85 4.57 -2.75
N LEU A 237 -5.32 3.44 -3.29
CA LEU A 237 -6.74 3.22 -3.53
C LEU A 237 -7.55 3.16 -2.23
N SER A 238 -6.99 2.59 -1.16
CA SER A 238 -7.63 2.55 0.15
C SER A 238 -7.85 3.95 0.75
N GLN A 239 -6.95 4.90 0.47
CA GLN A 239 -7.09 6.30 0.94
C GLN A 239 -8.25 7.05 0.26
N LYS A 240 -8.75 6.57 -0.88
CA LYS A 240 -9.94 7.15 -1.53
C LYS A 240 -11.20 7.01 -0.66
N ASN A 241 -11.27 6.01 0.24
CA ASN A 241 -12.37 5.75 1.18
C ASN A 241 -13.76 5.55 0.56
N ASN A 242 -13.84 5.45 -0.76
CA ASN A 242 -15.08 5.33 -1.53
C ASN A 242 -15.15 4.05 -2.38
N LEU A 243 -14.07 3.27 -2.39
CA LEU A 243 -13.98 1.99 -3.10
C LEU A 243 -14.42 0.82 -2.19
N THR A 244 -15.09 -0.14 -2.77
CA THR A 244 -15.23 -1.48 -2.19
C THR A 244 -13.98 -2.31 -2.49
N ILE A 245 -13.84 -3.45 -1.81
CA ILE A 245 -12.72 -4.37 -2.07
C ILE A 245 -12.80 -4.94 -3.49
N ASP A 246 -14.01 -5.26 -3.98
CA ASP A 246 -14.23 -5.74 -5.35
C ASP A 246 -13.81 -4.69 -6.40
N GLU A 247 -14.10 -3.41 -6.15
CA GLU A 247 -13.68 -2.33 -7.05
C GLU A 247 -12.15 -2.12 -7.06
N ILE A 248 -11.48 -2.36 -5.94
CA ILE A 248 -10.01 -2.38 -5.90
C ILE A 248 -9.45 -3.56 -6.71
N ASP A 249 -10.07 -4.74 -6.59
CA ASP A 249 -9.71 -5.94 -7.37
C ASP A 249 -9.87 -5.68 -8.88
N ASP A 250 -11.02 -5.12 -9.29
CA ASP A 250 -11.30 -4.74 -10.69
C ASP A 250 -10.25 -3.75 -11.24
N ILE A 251 -9.86 -2.72 -10.44
CA ILE A 251 -8.86 -1.74 -10.85
C ILE A 251 -7.47 -2.39 -10.99
N PHE A 252 -7.15 -3.35 -10.11
CA PHE A 252 -5.88 -4.09 -10.20
C PHE A 252 -5.82 -5.01 -11.41
N ASP A 253 -6.96 -5.55 -11.89
CA ASP A 253 -7.03 -6.27 -13.16
C ASP A 253 -6.67 -5.40 -14.38
N MET A 254 -6.82 -4.06 -14.27
CA MET A 254 -6.45 -3.11 -15.32
C MET A 254 -4.96 -2.74 -15.33
N LEU A 255 -4.16 -3.16 -14.33
CA LEU A 255 -2.74 -2.83 -14.25
C LEU A 255 -1.93 -3.51 -15.34
N ASP A 256 -1.19 -2.73 -16.12
CA ASP A 256 -0.20 -3.25 -17.06
C ASP A 256 0.94 -3.95 -16.30
N ASN A 257 1.40 -5.09 -16.82
CA ASN A 257 2.45 -5.88 -16.17
C ASN A 257 3.75 -5.09 -15.94
N GLU A 258 4.11 -4.21 -16.88
CA GLU A 258 5.32 -3.37 -16.78
C GLU A 258 5.24 -2.32 -15.66
N LYS A 259 4.01 -1.99 -15.21
CA LYS A 259 3.75 -1.00 -14.17
C LYS A 259 3.56 -1.61 -12.78
N LYS A 260 3.56 -2.95 -12.65
CA LYS A 260 3.25 -3.62 -11.37
C LYS A 260 4.34 -3.48 -10.32
N VAL A 261 5.61 -3.43 -10.72
CA VAL A 261 6.75 -3.41 -9.77
C VAL A 261 6.94 -2.05 -9.13
N ASP A 262 6.81 -1.00 -9.92
CA ASP A 262 7.01 0.38 -9.47
C ASP A 262 5.68 1.08 -9.24
N PHE A 263 5.56 1.76 -8.11
CA PHE A 263 4.40 2.60 -7.85
C PHE A 263 4.44 3.86 -8.74
N ASP A 264 3.38 4.05 -9.50
CA ASP A 264 3.16 5.21 -10.34
C ASP A 264 1.80 5.85 -9.94
N LYS A 265 1.89 6.96 -9.20
CA LYS A 265 0.72 7.65 -8.64
C LYS A 265 -0.21 8.18 -9.74
N GLU A 266 0.36 8.73 -10.82
CA GLU A 266 -0.43 9.31 -11.91
C GLU A 266 -1.15 8.21 -12.69
N TYR A 267 -0.46 7.10 -12.93
CA TYR A 267 -1.03 5.95 -13.63
C TYR A 267 -2.20 5.33 -12.85
N ILE A 268 -2.05 5.06 -11.55
CA ILE A 268 -3.15 4.49 -10.76
C ILE A 268 -4.34 5.45 -10.63
N GLU A 269 -4.09 6.76 -10.60
CA GLU A 269 -5.17 7.76 -10.63
C GLU A 269 -5.92 7.72 -11.96
N GLN A 270 -5.21 7.57 -13.09
CA GLN A 270 -5.83 7.41 -14.41
C GLN A 270 -6.68 6.13 -14.46
N LEU A 271 -6.18 5.00 -13.96
CA LEU A 271 -6.95 3.75 -13.92
C LEU A 271 -8.20 3.89 -13.06
N TYR A 272 -8.07 4.51 -11.88
CA TYR A 272 -9.19 4.79 -11.00
C TYR A 272 -10.28 5.64 -11.69
N LEU A 273 -9.90 6.69 -12.40
CA LEU A 273 -10.85 7.53 -13.15
C LEU A 273 -11.48 6.77 -14.31
N SER A 274 -10.68 6.05 -15.10
CA SER A 274 -11.14 5.26 -16.26
C SER A 274 -12.11 4.15 -15.85
N TYR A 275 -11.86 3.51 -14.70
CA TYR A 275 -12.74 2.49 -14.15
C TYR A 275 -14.17 3.02 -13.94
N PHE A 276 -14.32 4.23 -13.40
CA PHE A 276 -15.63 4.83 -13.22
C PHE A 276 -16.20 5.38 -14.53
N GLU A 277 -15.39 5.97 -15.40
CA GLU A 277 -15.83 6.46 -16.72
C GLU A 277 -16.41 5.32 -17.56
N SER A 278 -15.83 4.14 -17.52
CA SER A 278 -16.37 2.95 -18.22
C SER A 278 -17.73 2.49 -17.68
N LYS A 279 -17.95 2.65 -16.37
CA LYS A 279 -19.24 2.35 -15.71
C LYS A 279 -20.29 3.44 -15.91
N ASP A 280 -19.87 4.68 -16.13
CA ASP A 280 -20.73 5.85 -16.27
C ASP A 280 -21.44 5.95 -17.62
N SER A 281 -21.02 5.19 -18.63
CA SER A 281 -21.47 5.32 -20.00
C SER A 281 -22.95 4.96 -20.25
N ILE A 282 -23.71 4.53 -19.22
CA ILE A 282 -25.03 3.93 -19.41
C ILE A 282 -26.18 4.77 -18.85
N ILE A 283 -26.05 5.56 -17.78
CA ILE A 283 -27.15 6.32 -17.18
C ILE A 283 -26.65 7.61 -16.53
N ASP A 284 -27.06 8.75 -17.03
CA ASP A 284 -26.91 10.05 -16.37
C ASP A 284 -28.26 10.78 -16.30
N ASP A 285 -28.85 10.80 -15.12
CA ASP A 285 -30.12 11.49 -14.84
C ASP A 285 -29.90 12.98 -14.49
N PHE A 286 -28.80 13.60 -14.92
CA PHE A 286 -28.44 14.97 -14.56
C PHE A 286 -29.58 15.97 -14.84
N ASN A 287 -30.20 15.91 -16.03
CA ASN A 287 -31.28 16.82 -16.37
C ASN A 287 -32.50 16.69 -15.45
N LYS A 288 -32.80 15.46 -15.01
CA LYS A 288 -33.88 15.20 -14.05
C LYS A 288 -33.57 15.85 -12.70
N VAL A 289 -32.33 15.71 -12.23
CA VAL A 289 -31.86 16.31 -10.95
C VAL A 289 -31.76 17.83 -11.08
N LYS A 290 -31.26 18.35 -12.21
CA LYS A 290 -31.22 19.80 -12.47
C LYS A 290 -32.60 20.42 -12.38
N ASN A 291 -33.62 19.80 -12.92
CA ASN A 291 -35.00 20.32 -12.87
C ASN A 291 -35.56 20.43 -11.44
N ILE A 292 -35.11 19.57 -10.52
CA ILE A 292 -35.51 19.62 -9.11
C ILE A 292 -34.90 20.83 -8.40
N PHE A 293 -33.61 21.07 -8.63
CA PHE A 293 -32.85 22.06 -7.87
C PHE A 293 -32.82 23.45 -8.48
N LYS A 294 -33.10 23.59 -9.79
CA LYS A 294 -33.01 24.86 -10.49
C LYS A 294 -33.86 25.94 -9.82
N GLY A 295 -33.21 27.05 -9.44
CA GLY A 295 -33.87 28.20 -8.76
C GLY A 295 -34.37 27.91 -7.36
N LYS A 296 -34.03 26.74 -6.75
CA LYS A 296 -34.46 26.39 -5.41
C LYS A 296 -33.44 26.83 -4.35
N ASN A 297 -33.94 27.06 -3.14
CA ASN A 297 -33.09 27.10 -1.95
C ASN A 297 -32.89 25.68 -1.43
N VAL A 298 -31.66 25.29 -1.10
CA VAL A 298 -31.33 23.94 -0.67
C VAL A 298 -30.76 23.96 0.74
N ILE A 299 -31.21 23.04 1.59
CA ILE A 299 -30.56 22.73 2.87
C ILE A 299 -29.86 21.37 2.71
N MET A 300 -28.53 21.41 2.79
CA MET A 300 -27.68 20.24 2.77
C MET A 300 -27.36 19.82 4.20
N ILE A 301 -27.71 18.58 4.55
CA ILE A 301 -27.52 18.00 5.89
C ILE A 301 -26.45 16.91 5.82
N CYS A 302 -25.29 17.16 6.43
CA CYS A 302 -24.19 16.22 6.53
C CYS A 302 -24.19 15.50 7.91
N PRO A 303 -23.49 14.33 8.04
CA PRO A 303 -23.56 13.50 9.24
C PRO A 303 -22.73 13.99 10.45
N GLY A 304 -22.20 15.20 10.43
CA GLY A 304 -21.46 15.77 11.56
C GLY A 304 -22.36 16.15 12.74
N LYS A 305 -21.76 16.26 13.93
CA LYS A 305 -22.49 16.54 15.20
C LYS A 305 -23.34 17.82 15.16
N THR A 306 -22.92 18.84 14.42
CA THR A 306 -23.67 20.08 14.30
C THR A 306 -25.01 19.92 13.59
N SER A 307 -25.23 18.81 12.85
CA SER A 307 -26.55 18.50 12.29
C SER A 307 -27.62 18.24 13.37
N GLU A 308 -27.22 17.71 14.53
CA GLU A 308 -28.08 17.44 15.66
C GLU A 308 -28.19 18.67 16.58
N THR A 309 -27.05 19.27 16.95
CA THR A 309 -26.99 20.40 17.89
C THR A 309 -27.64 21.68 17.33
N HIS A 310 -27.64 21.83 16.00
CA HIS A 310 -28.30 22.98 15.35
C HIS A 310 -29.73 22.69 14.85
N TYR A 311 -30.34 21.57 15.25
CA TYR A 311 -31.69 21.21 14.83
C TYR A 311 -32.72 22.32 15.13
N ASN A 312 -32.66 22.97 16.31
CA ASN A 312 -33.55 24.05 16.66
C ASN A 312 -33.44 25.25 15.71
N LYS A 313 -32.24 25.55 15.18
CA LYS A 313 -32.05 26.58 14.16
C LYS A 313 -32.68 26.17 12.84
N LEU A 314 -32.55 24.89 12.48
CA LEU A 314 -33.18 24.33 11.29
C LEU A 314 -34.72 24.41 11.42
N ALA A 315 -35.26 23.98 12.55
CA ALA A 315 -36.70 23.99 12.83
C ALA A 315 -37.33 25.40 12.88
N SER A 316 -36.52 26.44 13.12
CA SER A 316 -36.98 27.84 13.10
C SER A 316 -37.12 28.44 11.70
N LEU A 317 -36.66 27.75 10.66
CA LEU A 317 -36.81 28.16 9.27
C LEU A 317 -38.18 27.72 8.73
N ASN A 318 -38.73 28.49 7.79
CA ASN A 318 -39.86 28.00 7.00
C ASN A 318 -39.34 26.95 6.00
N LEU A 319 -39.36 25.66 6.37
CA LEU A 319 -38.77 24.57 5.60
C LEU A 319 -39.46 24.33 4.25
N GLU A 320 -40.67 24.79 4.07
CA GLU A 320 -41.40 24.71 2.78
C GLU A 320 -40.72 25.52 1.66
N ASP A 321 -39.89 26.51 2.02
CA ASP A 321 -39.12 27.30 1.07
C ASP A 321 -37.81 26.63 0.59
N TYR A 322 -37.52 25.43 1.12
CA TYR A 322 -36.25 24.72 0.87
C TYR A 322 -36.47 23.30 0.39
N VAL A 323 -35.53 22.82 -0.41
CA VAL A 323 -35.34 21.38 -0.69
C VAL A 323 -34.33 20.83 0.31
N LEU A 324 -34.73 19.86 1.11
CA LEU A 324 -33.88 19.25 2.15
C LEU A 324 -33.21 18.00 1.60
N VAL A 325 -31.88 17.94 1.70
CA VAL A 325 -31.09 16.80 1.21
C VAL A 325 -30.11 16.33 2.28
N SER A 326 -30.19 15.08 2.69
CA SER A 326 -29.19 14.45 3.56
C SER A 326 -28.10 13.74 2.75
N ILE A 327 -26.88 13.75 3.26
CA ILE A 327 -25.68 13.25 2.58
C ILE A 327 -25.20 11.96 3.22
N ASN A 328 -25.34 10.83 2.52
CA ASN A 328 -24.87 9.50 2.95
C ASN A 328 -25.54 8.90 4.19
N PHE A 329 -26.63 9.48 4.69
CA PHE A 329 -27.33 8.94 5.86
C PHE A 329 -28.79 9.31 5.89
N GLU A 330 -29.60 8.57 6.64
CA GLU A 330 -30.98 8.89 6.93
C GLU A 330 -31.04 9.90 8.08
N TYR A 331 -31.52 11.13 7.81
CA TYR A 331 -31.71 12.12 8.85
C TYR A 331 -33.00 11.85 9.63
N LYS A 332 -32.87 11.54 10.94
CA LYS A 332 -33.97 11.06 11.78
C LYS A 332 -34.80 12.17 12.44
N LEU A 333 -34.24 13.38 12.55
CA LEU A 333 -34.90 14.48 13.28
C LEU A 333 -35.97 15.20 12.44
N HIS A 334 -35.87 15.10 11.10
CA HIS A 334 -36.82 15.66 10.17
C HIS A 334 -36.85 14.89 8.84
N PRO A 335 -38.04 14.67 8.22
CA PRO A 335 -38.09 14.10 6.89
C PRO A 335 -37.32 14.95 5.87
N VAL A 336 -36.58 14.31 4.98
CA VAL A 336 -35.88 14.97 3.86
C VAL A 336 -36.57 14.67 2.55
N ASP A 337 -36.42 15.56 1.57
CA ASP A 337 -36.97 15.37 0.23
C ASP A 337 -36.14 14.34 -0.53
N TYR A 338 -34.80 14.45 -0.46
CA TYR A 338 -33.86 13.56 -1.13
C TYR A 338 -32.70 13.14 -0.23
N LEU A 339 -32.03 12.08 -0.61
CA LEU A 339 -30.77 11.62 -0.04
C LEU A 339 -29.73 11.58 -1.16
N PHE A 340 -28.60 12.26 -1.01
CA PHE A 340 -27.48 12.07 -1.91
C PHE A 340 -26.52 11.01 -1.35
N VAL A 341 -26.20 10.00 -2.16
CA VAL A 341 -25.31 8.90 -1.77
C VAL A 341 -24.18 8.77 -2.77
N GLY A 342 -22.96 9.14 -2.36
CA GLY A 342 -21.73 9.07 -3.16
C GLY A 342 -20.79 7.96 -2.70
N ASN A 343 -21.22 7.01 -1.84
CA ASN A 343 -20.38 5.97 -1.28
C ASN A 343 -21.14 4.64 -1.17
N SER A 344 -20.60 3.59 -1.78
CA SER A 344 -21.22 2.26 -1.82
C SER A 344 -21.44 1.63 -0.44
N ARG A 345 -20.54 1.92 0.54
CA ARG A 345 -20.69 1.40 1.91
C ARG A 345 -21.89 2.04 2.60
N ARG A 346 -22.09 3.35 2.40
CA ARG A 346 -23.21 4.08 2.97
C ARG A 346 -24.55 3.70 2.35
N MET A 347 -24.56 3.33 1.09
CA MET A 347 -25.79 2.84 0.42
C MET A 347 -26.39 1.62 1.13
N LYS A 348 -25.54 0.74 1.68
CA LYS A 348 -25.99 -0.44 2.44
C LYS A 348 -26.71 -0.10 3.74
N GLU A 349 -26.49 1.09 4.30
CA GLU A 349 -27.10 1.57 5.54
C GLU A 349 -28.44 2.24 5.30
N ILE A 350 -28.77 2.61 4.05
CA ILE A 350 -30.03 3.26 3.69
C ILE A 350 -31.15 2.22 3.55
N ARG A 351 -32.29 2.47 4.19
CA ARG A 351 -33.47 1.60 4.07
C ARG A 351 -34.00 1.57 2.63
N LYS A 352 -34.40 0.39 2.17
CA LYS A 352 -34.84 0.16 0.79
C LYS A 352 -36.09 0.97 0.39
N ASP A 353 -36.98 1.27 1.33
CA ASP A 353 -38.17 2.10 1.10
C ASP A 353 -37.85 3.56 0.75
N LEU A 354 -36.64 4.04 1.13
CA LEU A 354 -36.16 5.38 0.81
C LEU A 354 -35.45 5.46 -0.56
N TYR A 355 -35.21 4.35 -1.24
CA TYR A 355 -34.48 4.34 -2.51
C TYR A 355 -35.12 5.25 -3.57
N LYS A 356 -36.45 5.42 -3.57
CA LYS A 356 -37.14 6.35 -4.45
C LYS A 356 -36.85 7.84 -4.20
N LYS A 357 -36.15 8.16 -3.10
CA LYS A 357 -35.64 9.49 -2.79
C LYS A 357 -34.13 9.63 -2.96
N VAL A 358 -33.42 8.53 -3.31
CA VAL A 358 -31.96 8.53 -3.40
C VAL A 358 -31.51 9.04 -4.76
N ILE A 359 -30.66 10.06 -4.72
CA ILE A 359 -29.82 10.50 -5.83
C ILE A 359 -28.43 9.87 -5.58
N ALA A 360 -28.05 8.89 -6.36
CA ALA A 360 -26.79 8.18 -6.21
C ALA A 360 -25.76 8.64 -7.26
N SER A 361 -24.48 8.67 -6.91
CA SER A 361 -23.43 8.69 -7.94
C SER A 361 -23.33 7.33 -8.62
N SER A 362 -22.89 7.28 -9.89
CA SER A 362 -22.87 6.06 -10.72
C SER A 362 -21.97 4.95 -10.15
N ASN A 363 -20.95 5.28 -9.38
CA ASN A 363 -20.10 4.33 -8.66
C ASN A 363 -20.82 3.57 -7.53
N VAL A 364 -22.04 3.99 -7.17
CA VAL A 364 -22.81 3.31 -6.11
C VAL A 364 -23.69 2.23 -6.71
N PRO A 365 -23.45 0.93 -6.40
CA PRO A 365 -24.34 -0.16 -6.77
C PRO A 365 -25.70 0.03 -6.09
N SER A 366 -26.62 0.60 -6.80
CA SER A 366 -27.94 0.92 -6.29
C SER A 366 -28.99 0.38 -7.26
N GLY A 367 -29.97 -0.31 -6.73
CA GLY A 367 -31.10 -0.81 -7.53
C GLY A 367 -31.94 0.34 -8.10
N ASN A 368 -33.26 0.26 -7.96
CA ASN A 368 -34.19 1.28 -8.46
C ASN A 368 -34.18 2.53 -7.56
N VAL A 369 -33.17 3.42 -7.74
CA VAL A 369 -33.08 4.73 -7.06
C VAL A 369 -33.78 5.81 -7.85
N PHE A 370 -33.98 6.99 -7.24
CA PHE A 370 -34.59 8.12 -7.89
C PHE A 370 -33.82 8.61 -9.12
N ALA A 371 -32.49 8.80 -8.96
CA ALA A 371 -31.62 9.24 -10.05
C ALA A 371 -30.19 8.74 -9.84
N LYS A 372 -29.44 8.57 -10.95
CA LYS A 372 -28.00 8.34 -10.96
C LYS A 372 -27.27 9.47 -11.67
N ILE A 373 -26.21 9.96 -11.06
CA ILE A 373 -25.35 11.03 -11.59
C ILE A 373 -23.96 10.48 -11.87
N ASN A 374 -23.41 10.84 -13.00
CA ASN A 374 -22.07 10.44 -13.41
C ASN A 374 -21.03 10.81 -12.32
N TYR A 375 -20.34 9.81 -11.76
CA TYR A 375 -19.42 9.98 -10.65
C TYR A 375 -18.21 10.83 -11.06
N SER A 376 -17.64 10.60 -12.25
CA SER A 376 -16.46 11.32 -12.73
C SER A 376 -16.74 12.82 -12.89
N SER A 377 -17.98 13.21 -13.22
CA SER A 377 -18.41 14.60 -13.31
C SER A 377 -18.45 15.33 -11.97
N LEU A 378 -18.57 14.57 -10.87
CA LEU A 378 -18.66 15.09 -9.50
C LEU A 378 -17.29 15.22 -8.81
N LEU A 379 -16.22 14.68 -9.39
CA LEU A 379 -14.87 14.74 -8.81
C LEU A 379 -14.21 16.10 -9.04
N ASN A 380 -13.52 16.62 -8.03
CA ASN A 380 -12.83 17.91 -8.12
C ASN A 380 -11.48 17.87 -8.85
N LYS A 381 -10.97 16.73 -9.26
CA LYS A 381 -9.73 16.55 -10.06
C LYS A 381 -8.54 17.45 -9.64
N THR A 382 -8.47 17.87 -8.38
CA THR A 382 -7.39 18.70 -7.82
C THR A 382 -6.68 17.96 -6.70
N GLU A 383 -5.35 18.09 -6.62
CA GLU A 383 -4.55 17.42 -5.58
C GLU A 383 -4.85 17.93 -4.15
N TYR A 384 -5.35 19.14 -4.03
CA TYR A 384 -5.51 19.81 -2.74
C TYR A 384 -6.85 19.52 -2.06
N VAL A 385 -7.81 18.97 -2.77
CA VAL A 385 -9.16 18.72 -2.25
C VAL A 385 -9.47 17.23 -2.35
N LYS A 386 -9.52 16.57 -1.20
CA LYS A 386 -10.00 15.17 -1.15
C LYS A 386 -11.51 15.16 -1.37
N ASP A 387 -11.93 14.50 -2.45
CA ASP A 387 -13.35 14.35 -2.74
C ASP A 387 -14.06 13.58 -1.62
N ASN A 388 -15.18 14.11 -1.22
CA ASN A 388 -16.14 13.47 -0.33
C ASN A 388 -17.56 13.77 -0.82
N SER A 389 -18.52 12.99 -0.36
CA SER A 389 -19.90 13.12 -0.87
C SER A 389 -20.53 14.48 -0.62
N GLY A 390 -20.11 15.21 0.40
CA GLY A 390 -20.53 16.59 0.62
C GLY A 390 -20.06 17.53 -0.47
N LEU A 391 -18.77 17.49 -0.80
CA LEU A 391 -18.18 18.30 -1.87
C LEU A 391 -18.72 17.91 -3.25
N MET A 392 -18.93 16.61 -3.49
CA MET A 392 -19.54 16.13 -4.72
C MET A 392 -20.97 16.67 -4.89
N PHE A 393 -21.74 16.67 -3.82
CA PHE A 393 -23.10 17.23 -3.87
C PHE A 393 -23.08 18.74 -4.06
N LEU A 394 -22.17 19.48 -3.43
CA LEU A 394 -22.00 20.91 -3.69
C LEU A 394 -21.66 21.20 -5.16
N LYS A 395 -20.78 20.37 -5.74
CA LYS A 395 -20.46 20.46 -7.19
C LYS A 395 -21.69 20.17 -8.04
N LEU A 396 -22.49 19.17 -7.71
CA LEU A 396 -23.76 18.89 -8.39
C LEU A 396 -24.69 20.12 -8.33
N LEU A 397 -24.86 20.71 -7.14
CA LEU A 397 -25.71 21.88 -6.96
C LEU A 397 -25.20 23.10 -7.77
N SER A 398 -23.87 23.29 -7.86
CA SER A 398 -23.30 24.38 -8.68
C SER A 398 -23.61 24.26 -10.18
N MET A 399 -23.83 23.02 -10.65
CA MET A 399 -24.26 22.76 -12.03
C MET A 399 -25.78 22.85 -12.22
N CYS A 400 -26.55 22.91 -11.14
CA CYS A 400 -28.01 22.90 -11.17
C CYS A 400 -28.66 24.29 -11.12
N ASP A 401 -27.90 25.38 -11.11
CA ASP A 401 -28.41 26.77 -11.05
C ASP A 401 -29.32 26.99 -9.82
N VAL A 402 -28.89 26.56 -8.63
CA VAL A 402 -29.64 26.76 -7.37
C VAL A 402 -29.62 28.23 -6.93
N ASN A 403 -30.62 28.65 -6.21
CA ASN A 403 -30.70 30.02 -5.68
C ASN A 403 -29.79 30.23 -4.46
N SER A 404 -29.85 29.30 -3.51
CA SER A 404 -29.00 29.34 -2.30
C SER A 404 -28.77 27.95 -1.71
N VAL A 405 -27.67 27.79 -0.98
CA VAL A 405 -27.37 26.55 -0.24
C VAL A 405 -27.02 26.88 1.20
N LYS A 406 -27.75 26.28 2.15
CA LYS A 406 -27.38 26.26 3.56
C LYS A 406 -26.84 24.89 3.93
N ILE A 407 -25.76 24.85 4.70
CA ILE A 407 -25.05 23.60 5.04
C ILE A 407 -25.05 23.44 6.57
N ILE A 408 -25.42 22.25 7.04
CA ILE A 408 -25.30 21.85 8.45
C ILE A 408 -24.62 20.48 8.54
N GLY A 409 -23.91 20.23 9.63
CA GLY A 409 -23.24 18.95 9.85
C GLY A 409 -22.00 18.69 8.99
N MET A 410 -21.42 19.71 8.38
CA MET A 410 -20.15 19.58 7.64
C MET A 410 -18.97 20.03 8.51
N ASP A 411 -18.77 19.33 9.62
CA ASP A 411 -17.92 19.75 10.73
C ASP A 411 -16.41 19.50 10.50
N GLY A 412 -16.05 18.88 9.39
CA GLY A 412 -14.71 18.39 9.12
C GLY A 412 -14.39 17.10 9.91
N TYR A 413 -13.27 16.48 9.58
CA TYR A 413 -12.74 15.36 10.36
C TYR A 413 -11.86 15.98 11.47
N LEU A 414 -12.37 16.10 12.68
CA LEU A 414 -11.52 16.26 13.85
C LEU A 414 -10.68 14.99 13.93
N HIS A 415 -9.36 15.13 13.85
CA HIS A 415 -8.43 14.03 14.10
C HIS A 415 -8.79 13.41 15.46
N LYS A 416 -9.19 12.13 15.41
CA LYS A 416 -9.24 11.30 16.61
C LYS A 416 -7.86 10.80 16.92
#